data_b53e49fb1628a6026606163d9844c514
#
_entry.id   b53e49fb1628a6026606163d9844c514
#
_cell.length_a   1.000
_cell.length_b   1.000
_cell.length_c   1.000
_cell.angle_alpha   90.00
_cell.angle_beta   90.00
_cell.angle_gamma   90.00
#
_symmetry.space_group_name_H-M   'P 1'
#
loop_
_entity.id
_entity.type
_entity.pdbx_description
1 polymer ?
#
loop_
_entity_poly.entity_id
_entity_poly.type
_entity_poly.pdbx_seq_one_letter_code
_entity_poly.pdbx_strand_id
1 'polypeptide(L)'
;MTDKQTDLVGLTQDEIFQSLISNNLITEKEKFRAKQIWHWIYHHGETSVHKMTTISNELRKEISKFYKVERPLIKEHQLSKDGTQKWLIKLEDGNLIETVFIPEANRGTLCVSSQVGCTLNCKFCFTGTQKLVRNLSTQEILSQLLLARDQLSDWPNSNQRK
;
A
#
# COMPACT_ATOMS: atom_id res chain seq x y z
N MET A 1 5.99 -21.01 -16.01
CA MET A 1 5.26 -20.58 -14.80
C MET A 1 5.82 -19.21 -14.45
N THR A 2 5.05 -18.16 -14.62
CA THR A 2 5.48 -16.81 -14.17
C THR A 2 5.41 -16.85 -12.64
N ASP A 3 6.56 -16.94 -11.98
CA ASP A 3 6.62 -16.84 -10.52
C ASP A 3 5.99 -15.50 -10.12
N LYS A 4 4.88 -15.60 -9.36
CA LYS A 4 4.15 -14.41 -8.90
C LYS A 4 5.07 -13.64 -7.97
N GLN A 5 5.44 -12.41 -8.36
CA GLN A 5 6.25 -11.53 -7.52
C GLN A 5 5.55 -11.28 -6.17
N THR A 6 6.34 -11.31 -5.09
CA THR A 6 5.87 -10.95 -3.75
C THR A 6 5.81 -9.44 -3.61
N ASP A 7 4.69 -8.91 -3.12
CA ASP A 7 4.60 -7.48 -2.79
C ASP A 7 5.32 -7.20 -1.46
N LEU A 8 6.20 -6.19 -1.46
CA LEU A 8 6.94 -5.76 -0.26
C LEU A 8 6.09 -4.88 0.66
N VAL A 9 4.96 -4.35 0.18
CA VAL A 9 4.01 -3.61 1.02
C VAL A 9 3.39 -4.58 2.01
N GLY A 10 3.28 -4.17 3.27
CA GLY A 10 2.72 -4.99 4.34
C GLY A 10 3.74 -5.81 5.11
N LEU A 11 4.95 -5.97 4.58
CA LEU A 11 6.02 -6.68 5.28
C LEU A 11 6.74 -5.76 6.29
N THR A 12 7.09 -6.31 7.43
CA THR A 12 8.00 -5.69 8.40
C THR A 12 9.44 -5.69 7.88
N GLN A 13 10.32 -4.90 8.50
CA GLN A 13 11.74 -4.89 8.14
C GLN A 13 12.39 -6.27 8.29
N ASP A 14 12.01 -7.03 9.33
CA ASP A 14 12.56 -8.37 9.56
C ASP A 14 12.02 -9.38 8.52
N GLU A 15 10.74 -9.31 8.15
CA GLU A 15 10.18 -10.15 7.09
C GLU A 15 10.81 -9.86 5.74
N ILE A 16 11.05 -8.58 5.39
CA ILE A 16 11.80 -8.21 4.19
C ILE A 16 13.21 -8.80 4.24
N PHE A 17 13.90 -8.68 5.38
CA PHE A 17 15.25 -9.21 5.55
C PHE A 17 15.29 -10.73 5.34
N GLN A 18 14.42 -11.48 6.03
CA GLN A 18 14.35 -12.94 5.91
C GLN A 18 14.02 -13.37 4.49
N SER A 19 13.10 -12.67 3.84
CA SER A 19 12.72 -12.96 2.46
C SER A 19 13.87 -12.73 1.47
N LEU A 20 14.65 -11.65 1.65
CA LEU A 20 15.83 -11.37 0.82
C LEU A 20 16.95 -12.40 1.01
N ILE A 21 17.19 -12.84 2.26
CA ILE A 21 18.14 -13.93 2.57
C ILE A 21 17.70 -15.24 1.90
N SER A 22 16.42 -15.61 2.05
CA SER A 22 15.87 -16.85 1.48
C SER A 22 16.03 -16.94 -0.04
N ASN A 23 16.01 -15.80 -0.73
CA ASN A 23 16.27 -15.69 -2.17
C ASN A 23 17.75 -15.46 -2.52
N ASN A 24 18.67 -15.56 -1.56
CA ASN A 24 20.12 -15.35 -1.75
C ASN A 24 20.48 -13.98 -2.35
N LEU A 25 19.67 -12.93 -2.07
CA LEU A 25 19.87 -11.59 -2.61
C LEU A 25 20.81 -10.75 -1.75
N ILE A 26 20.86 -11.03 -0.45
CA ILE A 26 21.72 -10.35 0.52
C ILE A 26 22.30 -11.38 1.53
N THR A 27 23.30 -10.95 2.26
CA THR A 27 23.92 -11.71 3.35
C THR A 27 23.44 -11.23 4.72
N GLU A 28 23.68 -12.02 5.78
CA GLU A 28 23.37 -11.64 7.19
C GLU A 28 23.94 -10.26 7.59
N LYS A 29 25.12 -9.90 7.04
CA LYS A 29 25.77 -8.61 7.32
C LYS A 29 25.06 -7.41 6.69
N GLU A 30 24.14 -7.64 5.75
CA GLU A 30 23.46 -6.61 4.98
C GLU A 30 22.01 -6.35 5.46
N LYS A 31 21.69 -6.65 6.72
CA LYS A 31 20.37 -6.40 7.33
C LYS A 31 19.87 -4.97 7.09
N PHE A 32 20.78 -3.99 7.00
CA PHE A 32 20.45 -2.60 6.71
C PHE A 32 19.74 -2.39 5.35
N ARG A 33 19.89 -3.33 4.39
CA ARG A 33 19.22 -3.27 3.08
C ARG A 33 17.70 -3.35 3.22
N ALA A 34 17.21 -4.21 4.11
CA ALA A 34 15.77 -4.30 4.39
C ALA A 34 15.23 -2.97 4.94
N LYS A 35 15.99 -2.31 5.83
CA LYS A 35 15.65 -0.98 6.35
C LYS A 35 15.62 0.08 5.23
N GLN A 36 16.57 0.04 4.30
CA GLN A 36 16.59 0.95 3.14
C GLN A 36 15.33 0.77 2.28
N ILE A 37 14.98 -0.48 1.92
CA ILE A 37 13.79 -0.80 1.12
C ILE A 37 12.53 -0.31 1.84
N TRP A 38 12.39 -0.66 3.12
CA TRP A 38 11.26 -0.24 3.94
C TRP A 38 11.11 1.28 3.99
N HIS A 39 12.22 2.01 4.14
CA HIS A 39 12.23 3.48 4.13
C HIS A 39 11.80 4.05 2.78
N TRP A 40 12.24 3.47 1.65
CA TRP A 40 11.78 3.87 0.32
C TRP A 40 10.28 3.71 0.13
N ILE A 41 9.71 2.61 0.63
CA ILE A 41 8.28 2.33 0.52
C ILE A 41 7.45 3.30 1.38
N TYR A 42 7.80 3.40 2.68
CA TYR A 42 6.92 4.05 3.67
C TYR A 42 7.24 5.51 3.96
N HIS A 43 8.44 5.97 3.65
CA HIS A 43 8.85 7.36 3.85
C HIS A 43 8.88 8.16 2.54
N HIS A 44 9.39 7.55 1.47
CA HIS A 44 9.46 8.23 0.16
C HIS A 44 8.25 7.94 -0.73
N GLY A 45 7.45 6.92 -0.44
CA GLY A 45 6.30 6.54 -1.26
C GLY A 45 6.67 5.89 -2.60
N GLU A 46 7.90 5.38 -2.72
CA GLU A 46 8.36 4.84 -3.99
C GLU A 46 7.58 3.58 -4.38
N THR A 47 7.21 3.50 -5.66
CA THR A 47 6.42 2.41 -6.24
C THR A 47 7.24 1.50 -7.16
N SER A 48 8.54 1.76 -7.28
CA SER A 48 9.44 0.98 -8.14
C SER A 48 10.78 0.72 -7.45
N VAL A 49 11.12 -0.56 -7.31
CA VAL A 49 12.45 -0.97 -6.79
C VAL A 49 13.59 -0.33 -7.57
N HIS A 50 13.41 -0.13 -8.89
CA HIS A 50 14.44 0.47 -9.75
C HIS A 50 14.80 1.92 -9.38
N LYS A 51 13.91 2.64 -8.70
CA LYS A 51 14.13 4.03 -8.27
C LYS A 51 14.74 4.16 -6.88
N MET A 52 14.96 3.07 -6.15
CA MET A 52 15.53 3.04 -4.80
C MET A 52 17.05 3.26 -4.84
N THR A 53 17.49 4.49 -5.11
CA THR A 53 18.89 4.82 -5.49
C THR A 53 19.93 4.59 -4.39
N THR A 54 19.55 4.42 -3.13
CA THR A 54 20.47 4.01 -2.05
C THR A 54 20.88 2.53 -2.12
N ILE A 55 20.29 1.77 -3.03
CA ILE A 55 20.57 0.35 -3.30
C ILE A 55 21.30 0.29 -4.64
N SER A 56 22.33 -0.56 -4.75
CA SER A 56 23.09 -0.70 -6.00
C SER A 56 22.19 -1.14 -7.17
N ASN A 57 22.55 -0.76 -8.38
CA ASN A 57 21.75 -1.05 -9.57
C ASN A 57 21.62 -2.57 -9.82
N GLU A 58 22.69 -3.32 -9.54
CA GLU A 58 22.72 -4.78 -9.66
C GLU A 58 21.71 -5.41 -8.70
N LEU A 59 21.74 -5.01 -7.42
CA LEU A 59 20.83 -5.55 -6.41
C LEU A 59 19.36 -5.15 -6.70
N ARG A 60 19.11 -3.93 -7.18
CA ARG A 60 17.74 -3.53 -7.60
C ARG A 60 17.19 -4.40 -8.72
N LYS A 61 18.03 -4.75 -9.72
CA LYS A 61 17.64 -5.65 -10.79
C LYS A 61 17.31 -7.05 -10.29
N GLU A 62 18.12 -7.58 -9.36
CA GLU A 62 17.84 -8.90 -8.77
C GLU A 62 16.57 -8.89 -7.91
N ILE A 63 16.40 -7.88 -7.03
CA ILE A 63 15.18 -7.72 -6.21
C ILE A 63 13.95 -7.65 -7.10
N SER A 64 13.98 -6.90 -8.20
CA SER A 64 12.83 -6.72 -9.09
C SER A 64 12.37 -7.99 -9.82
N LYS A 65 13.16 -9.07 -9.81
CA LYS A 65 12.73 -10.37 -10.35
C LYS A 65 11.74 -11.08 -9.42
N PHE A 66 11.90 -10.90 -8.11
CA PHE A 66 11.14 -11.62 -7.08
C PHE A 66 10.08 -10.76 -6.40
N TYR A 67 10.27 -9.43 -6.42
CA TYR A 67 9.46 -8.51 -5.64
C TYR A 67 8.93 -7.34 -6.45
N LYS A 68 7.76 -6.88 -6.02
CA LYS A 68 7.12 -5.67 -6.52
C LYS A 68 6.77 -4.72 -5.37
N VAL A 69 6.49 -3.48 -5.70
CA VAL A 69 5.93 -2.46 -4.81
C VAL A 69 4.87 -1.74 -5.62
N GLU A 70 3.62 -2.13 -5.48
CA GLU A 70 2.55 -1.61 -6.32
C GLU A 70 1.47 -0.93 -5.49
N ARG A 71 0.68 -0.10 -6.17
CA ARG A 71 -0.56 0.46 -5.64
C ARG A 71 -1.74 -0.27 -6.25
N PRO A 72 -2.81 -0.48 -5.48
CA PRO A 72 -4.01 -1.07 -6.02
C PRO A 72 -4.65 -0.15 -7.06
N LEU A 73 -5.44 -0.72 -7.96
CA LEU A 73 -6.09 0.02 -9.02
C LEU A 73 -7.29 0.81 -8.49
N ILE A 74 -7.29 2.12 -8.70
CA ILE A 74 -8.49 2.96 -8.50
C ILE A 74 -9.45 2.70 -9.67
N LYS A 75 -10.64 2.22 -9.36
CA LYS A 75 -11.73 2.03 -10.33
C LYS A 75 -12.56 3.30 -10.49
N GLU A 76 -12.77 4.02 -9.41
CA GLU A 76 -13.56 5.25 -9.36
C GLU A 76 -13.01 6.19 -8.31
N HIS A 77 -13.03 7.48 -8.59
CA HIS A 77 -12.68 8.54 -7.65
C HIS A 77 -13.81 9.57 -7.62
N GLN A 78 -14.32 9.85 -6.44
CA GLN A 78 -15.34 10.86 -6.20
C GLN A 78 -14.77 11.96 -5.32
N LEU A 79 -15.00 13.22 -5.70
CA LEU A 79 -14.62 14.40 -4.95
C LEU A 79 -15.88 15.21 -4.62
N SER A 80 -16.14 15.39 -3.34
CA SER A 80 -17.26 16.20 -2.84
C SER A 80 -16.89 17.68 -2.74
N LYS A 81 -17.90 18.56 -2.62
CA LYS A 81 -17.70 20.02 -2.53
C LYS A 81 -16.92 20.46 -1.28
N ASP A 82 -16.99 19.70 -0.22
CA ASP A 82 -16.27 19.91 1.05
C ASP A 82 -14.82 19.40 1.01
N GLY A 83 -14.37 18.86 -0.13
CA GLY A 83 -13.05 18.28 -0.31
C GLY A 83 -12.92 16.82 0.13
N THR A 84 -14.00 16.18 0.60
CA THR A 84 -14.01 14.74 0.88
C THR A 84 -13.74 13.94 -0.40
N GLN A 85 -12.81 13.02 -0.33
CA GLN A 85 -12.43 12.15 -1.45
C GLN A 85 -12.75 10.69 -1.12
N LYS A 86 -13.37 10.00 -2.06
CA LYS A 86 -13.67 8.58 -1.97
C LYS A 86 -13.07 7.84 -3.15
N TRP A 87 -12.31 6.78 -2.88
CA TRP A 87 -11.72 5.91 -3.89
C TRP A 87 -12.35 4.53 -3.81
N LEU A 88 -12.89 4.06 -4.93
CA LEU A 88 -13.28 2.67 -5.13
C LEU A 88 -12.06 1.92 -5.67
N ILE A 89 -11.55 0.98 -4.89
CA ILE A 89 -10.28 0.29 -5.12
C ILE A 89 -10.56 -1.15 -5.52
N LYS A 90 -9.93 -1.61 -6.61
CA LYS A 90 -9.97 -3.01 -7.04
C LYS A 90 -8.79 -3.79 -6.45
N LEU A 91 -9.09 -4.88 -5.76
CA LEU A 91 -8.11 -5.83 -5.25
C LEU A 91 -7.68 -6.85 -6.34
N GLU A 92 -6.59 -7.59 -6.10
CA GLU A 92 -6.08 -8.59 -7.06
C GLU A 92 -7.09 -9.71 -7.35
N ASP A 93 -7.91 -10.09 -6.37
CA ASP A 93 -8.96 -11.11 -6.51
C ASP A 93 -10.23 -10.59 -7.20
N GLY A 94 -10.23 -9.32 -7.63
CA GLY A 94 -11.34 -8.67 -8.32
C GLY A 94 -12.37 -8.03 -7.40
N ASN A 95 -12.31 -8.23 -6.10
CA ASN A 95 -13.18 -7.57 -5.14
C ASN A 95 -12.94 -6.06 -5.12
N LEU A 96 -13.97 -5.32 -4.68
CA LEU A 96 -13.93 -3.86 -4.57
C LEU A 96 -14.07 -3.45 -3.11
N ILE A 97 -13.28 -2.45 -2.72
CA ILE A 97 -13.33 -1.82 -1.39
C ILE A 97 -13.34 -0.31 -1.53
N GLU A 98 -13.78 0.38 -0.48
CA GLU A 98 -13.79 1.84 -0.45
C GLU A 98 -12.80 2.37 0.58
N THR A 99 -12.17 3.49 0.23
CA THR A 99 -11.33 4.30 1.12
C THR A 99 -11.79 5.73 1.02
N VAL A 100 -11.95 6.43 2.15
CA VAL A 100 -12.48 7.79 2.21
C VAL A 100 -11.52 8.70 2.98
N PHE A 101 -11.14 9.82 2.38
CA PHE A 101 -10.44 10.90 3.05
C PHE A 101 -11.40 12.05 3.32
N ILE A 102 -11.45 12.49 4.57
CA ILE A 102 -12.27 13.61 5.05
C ILE A 102 -11.33 14.70 5.51
N PRO A 103 -11.22 15.85 4.78
CA PRO A 103 -10.39 16.96 5.21
C PRO A 103 -11.07 17.71 6.37
N GLU A 104 -10.25 18.17 7.32
CA GLU A 104 -10.63 19.09 8.39
C GLU A 104 -9.68 20.30 8.36
N ALA A 105 -10.02 21.37 9.08
CA ALA A 105 -9.26 22.64 9.03
C ALA A 105 -7.75 22.47 9.29
N ASN A 106 -7.35 21.59 10.22
CA ASN A 106 -5.96 21.40 10.63
C ASN A 106 -5.47 19.94 10.52
N ARG A 107 -6.29 19.04 10.01
CA ARG A 107 -5.98 17.61 9.87
C ARG A 107 -6.84 16.96 8.81
N GLY A 108 -6.58 15.68 8.50
CA GLY A 108 -7.47 14.86 7.71
C GLY A 108 -7.71 13.52 8.39
N THR A 109 -8.89 12.96 8.19
CA THR A 109 -9.24 11.61 8.65
C THR A 109 -9.30 10.67 7.44
N LEU A 110 -8.55 9.56 7.49
CA LEU A 110 -8.61 8.52 6.48
C LEU A 110 -9.35 7.30 7.02
N CYS A 111 -10.49 6.98 6.42
CA CYS A 111 -11.22 5.74 6.67
C CYS A 111 -10.77 4.68 5.67
N VAL A 112 -10.30 3.54 6.18
CA VAL A 112 -9.85 2.40 5.36
C VAL A 112 -10.73 1.19 5.60
N SER A 113 -10.94 0.37 4.59
CA SER A 113 -11.60 -0.92 4.73
C SER A 113 -10.66 -1.94 5.37
N SER A 114 -11.18 -2.80 6.24
CA SER A 114 -10.47 -3.96 6.82
C SER A 114 -11.03 -5.30 6.35
N GLN A 115 -12.16 -5.27 5.63
CA GLN A 115 -12.89 -6.43 5.15
C GLN A 115 -13.44 -6.17 3.75
N VAL A 116 -13.69 -7.22 2.98
CA VAL A 116 -14.56 -7.19 1.80
C VAL A 116 -15.97 -7.56 2.26
N GLY A 117 -16.91 -6.62 2.14
CA GLY A 117 -18.23 -6.73 2.74
C GLY A 117 -18.20 -6.48 4.26
N CYS A 118 -19.27 -6.81 4.96
CA CYS A 118 -19.40 -6.55 6.40
C CYS A 118 -20.26 -7.59 7.09
N THR A 119 -19.90 -7.92 8.34
CA THR A 119 -20.67 -8.84 9.19
C THR A 119 -21.78 -8.14 10.00
N LEU A 120 -21.68 -6.80 10.17
CA LEU A 120 -22.53 -6.08 11.12
C LEU A 120 -23.94 -5.81 10.60
N ASN A 121 -24.17 -5.93 9.30
CA ASN A 121 -25.48 -5.75 8.65
C ASN A 121 -26.22 -4.47 9.09
N CYS A 122 -25.48 -3.36 9.24
CA CYS A 122 -26.01 -2.08 9.65
C CYS A 122 -26.96 -1.52 8.58
N LYS A 123 -28.24 -1.31 8.91
CA LYS A 123 -29.28 -0.86 7.97
C LYS A 123 -29.03 0.53 7.36
N PHE A 124 -28.20 1.36 8.00
CA PHE A 124 -27.87 2.72 7.53
C PHE A 124 -26.55 2.77 6.71
N CYS A 125 -25.83 1.65 6.57
CA CYS A 125 -24.53 1.60 5.89
C CYS A 125 -24.65 0.73 4.65
N PHE A 126 -24.28 1.28 3.48
CA PHE A 126 -24.32 0.52 2.22
C PHE A 126 -23.41 -0.72 2.25
N THR A 127 -22.20 -0.60 2.81
CA THR A 127 -21.29 -1.74 2.99
C THR A 127 -21.87 -2.77 3.96
N GLY A 128 -22.68 -2.36 4.94
CA GLY A 128 -23.38 -3.25 5.86
C GLY A 128 -24.42 -4.16 5.18
N THR A 129 -24.88 -3.82 3.98
CA THR A 129 -25.80 -4.67 3.20
C THR A 129 -25.07 -5.75 2.39
N GLN A 130 -23.75 -5.67 2.28
CA GLN A 130 -22.91 -6.62 1.54
C GLN A 130 -22.51 -7.77 2.49
N LYS A 131 -22.70 -9.00 2.05
CA LYS A 131 -22.21 -10.16 2.80
C LYS A 131 -20.70 -10.11 2.96
N LEU A 132 -20.20 -10.49 4.13
CA LEU A 132 -18.77 -10.65 4.35
C LEU A 132 -18.21 -11.71 3.39
N VAL A 133 -17.20 -11.35 2.62
CA VAL A 133 -16.45 -12.26 1.75
C VAL A 133 -15.20 -12.74 2.50
N ARG A 134 -14.35 -11.81 2.98
CA ARG A 134 -13.12 -12.11 3.73
C ARG A 134 -12.57 -10.87 4.44
N ASN A 135 -11.64 -11.10 5.37
CA ASN A 135 -10.78 -10.04 5.88
C ASN A 135 -9.75 -9.62 4.83
N LEU A 136 -9.30 -8.38 4.90
CA LEU A 136 -8.17 -7.90 4.11
C LEU A 136 -6.85 -8.32 4.73
N SER A 137 -5.84 -8.54 3.90
CA SER A 137 -4.45 -8.74 4.34
C SER A 137 -3.84 -7.42 4.83
N THR A 138 -2.73 -7.53 5.58
CA THR A 138 -1.94 -6.35 6.00
C THR A 138 -1.52 -5.50 4.80
N GLN A 139 -1.10 -6.16 3.71
CA GLN A 139 -0.73 -5.49 2.45
C GLN A 139 -1.90 -4.69 1.88
N GLU A 140 -3.10 -5.27 1.79
CA GLU A 140 -4.28 -4.59 1.25
C GLU A 140 -4.74 -3.41 2.12
N ILE A 141 -4.60 -3.51 3.45
CA ILE A 141 -4.94 -2.40 4.37
C ILE A 141 -3.93 -1.26 4.20
N LEU A 142 -2.62 -1.56 4.24
CA LEU A 142 -1.58 -0.53 4.12
C LEU A 142 -1.53 0.10 2.74
N SER A 143 -1.85 -0.65 1.70
CA SER A 143 -1.91 -0.12 0.32
C SER A 143 -2.98 0.96 0.15
N GLN A 144 -4.07 0.93 0.90
CA GLN A 144 -5.07 2.00 0.91
C GLN A 144 -4.49 3.31 1.46
N LEU A 145 -3.73 3.21 2.57
CA LEU A 145 -3.04 4.38 3.15
C LEU A 145 -2.02 4.96 2.17
N LEU A 146 -1.17 4.12 1.58
CA LEU A 146 -0.14 4.56 0.63
C LEU A 146 -0.77 5.19 -0.61
N LEU A 147 -1.86 4.61 -1.14
CA LEU A 147 -2.61 5.16 -2.26
C LEU A 147 -3.20 6.54 -1.91
N ALA A 148 -3.81 6.70 -0.74
CA ALA A 148 -4.35 7.97 -0.30
C ALA A 148 -3.24 9.03 -0.20
N ARG A 149 -2.07 8.70 0.35
CA ARG A 149 -0.91 9.60 0.41
C ARG A 149 -0.43 10.03 -0.98
N ASP A 150 -0.42 9.10 -1.95
CA ASP A 150 -0.08 9.42 -3.35
C ASP A 150 -1.10 10.42 -3.94
N GLN A 151 -2.40 10.17 -3.76
CA GLN A 151 -3.47 11.02 -4.28
C GLN A 151 -3.50 12.41 -3.64
N LEU A 152 -3.12 12.50 -2.36
CA LEU A 152 -3.07 13.76 -1.60
C LEU A 152 -1.71 14.46 -1.71
N SER A 153 -0.72 13.86 -2.38
CA SER A 153 0.68 14.33 -2.39
C SER A 153 1.25 14.53 -0.99
N ASP A 154 0.87 13.68 -0.03
CA ASP A 154 1.24 13.76 1.38
C ASP A 154 2.51 12.94 1.68
N TRP A 155 3.62 13.30 1.03
CA TRP A 155 4.94 12.71 1.29
C TRP A 155 5.89 13.74 1.87
N PRO A 156 6.88 13.36 2.74
CA PRO A 156 7.77 14.31 3.43
C PRO A 156 8.52 15.28 2.52
N ASN A 157 8.79 14.86 1.27
CA ASN A 157 9.48 15.67 0.27
C ASN A 157 8.53 16.39 -0.70
N SER A 158 7.22 16.24 -0.55
CA SER A 158 6.26 17.02 -1.32
C SER A 158 6.16 18.41 -0.70
N ASN A 159 6.33 19.47 -1.51
CA ASN A 159 6.17 20.86 -1.06
C ASN A 159 4.72 21.23 -0.66
N GLN A 160 3.86 20.26 -0.55
CA GLN A 160 2.45 20.39 -0.18
C GLN A 160 2.16 19.44 1.00
N ARG A 161 2.45 19.90 2.22
CA ARG A 161 1.82 19.33 3.40
C ARG A 161 0.42 19.90 3.49
N LYS A 162 -0.57 19.10 3.18
CA LYS A 162 -1.96 19.43 3.48
C LYS A 162 -2.37 18.83 4.83
#